data_1c0a917a9187cd6f8c07a47178bbcba2
#
_entry.id   1c0a917a9187cd6f8c07a47178bbcba2
#
_cell.length_a   1.000
_cell.length_b   1.000
_cell.length_c   1.000
_cell.angle_alpha   90.00
_cell.angle_beta   90.00
_cell.angle_gamma   90.00
#
_symmetry.space_group_name_H-M   'P 1'
#
loop_
_entity.id
_entity.type
_entity.pdbx_description
1 polymer ?
#
loop_
_entity_poly.entity_id
_entity_poly.type
_entity_poly.pdbx_seq_one_letter_code
_entity_poly.pdbx_strand_id
1 'polypeptide(L)'
;FQPIQPRRKQLIPPKLPFFPSDTSSWVGDCMSGNPGRGMLRFWVQNCNGLKPHDTSNLHQTFTEIHDHNMHYFSFTEHNVNTSNATSVSKLHRVFKSRFPAGRMAVTNCPGFPSTATFQPGGVFSGFTSTLNSRFISVAIDPIGRWICHTFRGKVRDICIYSIYRVHNKTDDTSG
;
A
#
# COMPACT_ATOMS: atom_id res chain seq x y z
N PHE A 1 6.85 -21.90 40.61
CA PHE A 1 7.94 -21.25 39.85
C PHE A 1 7.66 -21.46 38.37
N GLN A 2 7.17 -20.42 37.68
CA GLN A 2 7.10 -20.43 36.22
C GLN A 2 8.42 -19.89 35.68
N PRO A 3 9.05 -20.53 34.69
CA PRO A 3 10.27 -20.04 34.08
C PRO A 3 9.99 -18.74 33.32
N ILE A 4 10.76 -17.71 33.64
CA ILE A 4 10.75 -16.42 32.92
C ILE A 4 11.24 -16.67 31.51
N GLN A 5 10.36 -16.50 30.52
CA GLN A 5 10.76 -16.57 29.12
C GLN A 5 11.67 -15.38 28.78
N PRO A 6 12.81 -15.60 28.08
CA PRO A 6 13.68 -14.51 27.69
C PRO A 6 12.95 -13.58 26.72
N ARG A 7 12.92 -12.28 27.03
CA ARG A 7 12.41 -11.25 26.11
C ARG A 7 13.16 -11.36 24.78
N ARG A 8 12.44 -11.69 23.70
CA ARG A 8 12.97 -11.59 22.34
C ARG A 8 13.44 -10.15 22.13
N LYS A 9 14.72 -9.96 21.82
CA LYS A 9 15.24 -8.67 21.36
C LYS A 9 14.49 -8.30 20.09
N GLN A 10 13.75 -7.20 20.12
CA GLN A 10 13.18 -6.61 18.90
C GLN A 10 14.36 -6.15 18.03
N LEU A 11 14.57 -6.85 16.94
CA LEU A 11 15.49 -6.40 15.89
C LEU A 11 14.78 -5.24 15.16
N ILE A 12 15.29 -4.03 15.37
CA ILE A 12 14.86 -2.86 14.60
C ILE A 12 15.28 -3.10 13.14
N PRO A 13 14.34 -3.16 12.18
CA PRO A 13 14.70 -3.33 10.78
C PRO A 13 15.57 -2.17 10.30
N PRO A 14 16.47 -2.40 9.32
CA PRO A 14 17.27 -1.33 8.75
C PRO A 14 16.37 -0.22 8.21
N LYS A 15 16.76 1.03 8.43
CA LYS A 15 16.05 2.20 7.90
C LYS A 15 16.02 2.11 6.38
N LEU A 16 14.84 2.01 5.81
CA LEU A 16 14.67 2.04 4.37
C LEU A 16 14.94 3.48 3.87
N PRO A 17 15.77 3.66 2.82
CA PRO A 17 16.23 4.97 2.38
C PRO A 17 15.13 5.90 1.85
N PHE A 18 13.93 5.36 1.60
CA PHE A 18 12.81 6.07 0.99
C PHE A 18 11.89 6.77 1.99
N PHE A 19 12.01 6.50 3.28
CA PHE A 19 11.09 7.03 4.26
C PHE A 19 11.77 8.09 5.12
N PRO A 20 11.11 9.26 5.34
CA PRO A 20 11.63 10.25 6.26
C PRO A 20 11.85 9.59 7.62
N SER A 21 13.00 9.88 8.20
CA SER A 21 13.57 9.21 9.38
C SER A 21 12.79 9.39 10.68
N ASP A 22 11.61 10.02 10.64
CA ASP A 22 10.90 10.44 11.83
C ASP A 22 9.73 9.53 12.16
N THR A 23 9.86 8.85 13.29
CA THR A 23 8.79 8.35 14.16
C THR A 23 7.92 7.17 13.69
N SER A 24 8.31 6.40 12.70
CA SER A 24 7.58 5.14 12.46
C SER A 24 8.04 4.05 13.42
N SER A 25 7.25 3.80 14.46
CA SER A 25 7.37 2.57 15.23
C SER A 25 6.86 1.41 14.37
N TRP A 26 7.76 0.53 13.95
CA TRP A 26 7.36 -0.68 13.27
C TRP A 26 6.76 -1.67 14.26
N VAL A 27 5.53 -2.10 13.98
CA VAL A 27 4.87 -3.20 14.69
C VAL A 27 4.75 -4.36 13.72
N GLY A 28 5.45 -5.46 13.94
CA GLY A 28 5.38 -6.63 13.06
C GLY A 28 6.60 -7.54 13.14
N ASP A 29 6.63 -8.54 12.27
CA ASP A 29 7.71 -9.51 12.15
C ASP A 29 8.98 -8.90 11.53
N CYS A 30 10.12 -9.50 11.87
CA CYS A 30 11.37 -9.24 11.17
C CYS A 30 11.20 -9.56 9.68
N MET A 31 11.44 -8.58 8.80
CA MET A 31 11.31 -8.74 7.36
C MET A 31 12.46 -9.53 6.71
N SER A 32 13.41 -10.03 7.50
CA SER A 32 14.49 -10.88 7.01
C SER A 32 13.97 -12.27 6.61
N GLY A 33 14.32 -12.69 5.42
CA GLY A 33 14.00 -14.02 4.90
C GLY A 33 12.62 -14.17 4.26
N ASN A 34 12.32 -15.37 3.80
CA ASN A 34 11.03 -15.72 3.22
C ASN A 34 9.96 -15.87 4.29
N PRO A 35 8.71 -15.47 4.02
CA PRO A 35 7.61 -15.76 4.92
C PRO A 35 7.45 -17.27 5.10
N GLY A 36 7.13 -17.70 6.31
CA GLY A 36 6.85 -19.10 6.60
C GLY A 36 5.73 -19.65 5.70
N ARG A 37 5.72 -20.97 5.50
CA ARG A 37 4.70 -21.64 4.67
C ARG A 37 3.28 -21.28 5.14
N GLY A 38 2.48 -20.76 4.24
CA GLY A 38 1.08 -20.34 4.53
C GLY A 38 0.93 -18.98 5.16
N MET A 39 2.02 -18.25 5.38
CA MET A 39 1.98 -16.85 5.85
C MET A 39 1.83 -15.89 4.68
N LEU A 40 1.12 -14.80 4.93
CA LEU A 40 1.00 -13.66 4.03
C LEU A 40 1.66 -12.44 4.67
N ARG A 41 2.42 -11.71 3.88
CA ARG A 41 3.02 -10.43 4.30
C ARG A 41 2.25 -9.27 3.69
N PHE A 42 2.00 -8.28 4.53
CA PHE A 42 1.31 -7.06 4.17
C PHE A 42 2.23 -5.87 4.39
N TRP A 43 2.23 -4.96 3.43
CA TRP A 43 2.86 -3.66 3.55
C TRP A 43 1.78 -2.59 3.57
N VAL A 44 1.70 -1.82 4.64
CA VAL A 44 0.74 -0.72 4.75
C VAL A 44 1.47 0.55 5.13
N GLN A 45 1.24 1.62 4.38
CA GLN A 45 1.95 2.88 4.60
C GLN A 45 1.13 4.08 4.16
N ASN A 46 1.20 5.16 4.96
CA ASN A 46 0.93 6.51 4.47
C ASN A 46 2.18 7.00 3.73
N CYS A 47 2.10 7.19 2.43
CA CYS A 47 3.26 7.53 1.61
C CYS A 47 3.44 9.03 1.38
N ASN A 48 2.47 9.86 1.81
CA ASN A 48 2.50 11.32 1.61
C ASN A 48 2.90 11.72 0.18
N GLY A 49 2.40 10.99 -0.79
CA GLY A 49 2.58 11.23 -2.22
C GLY A 49 3.49 10.23 -2.92
N LEU A 50 2.92 9.49 -3.85
CA LEU A 50 3.66 8.81 -4.90
C LEU A 50 3.89 9.81 -6.04
N LYS A 51 5.10 9.86 -6.56
CA LYS A 51 5.46 10.78 -7.65
C LYS A 51 5.48 9.99 -8.99
N PRO A 52 4.37 9.89 -9.72
CA PRO A 52 4.34 9.12 -10.98
C PRO A 52 5.28 9.69 -12.05
N HIS A 53 5.73 10.94 -11.87
CA HIS A 53 6.71 11.57 -12.78
C HIS A 53 8.14 11.12 -12.47
N ASP A 54 8.42 10.80 -11.22
CA ASP A 54 9.69 10.22 -10.78
C ASP A 54 9.55 8.69 -10.77
N THR A 55 9.74 8.10 -11.95
CA THR A 55 9.63 6.65 -12.10
C THR A 55 10.71 5.91 -11.32
N SER A 56 11.84 6.54 -10.97
CA SER A 56 12.91 5.91 -10.17
C SER A 56 12.41 5.58 -8.76
N ASN A 57 11.72 6.51 -8.11
CA ASN A 57 11.13 6.30 -6.79
C ASN A 57 10.06 5.20 -6.80
N LEU A 58 9.20 5.17 -7.83
CA LEU A 58 8.21 4.11 -7.96
C LEU A 58 8.86 2.74 -8.18
N HIS A 59 9.90 2.67 -9.03
CA HIS A 59 10.66 1.44 -9.25
C HIS A 59 11.30 0.95 -7.95
N GLN A 60 11.91 1.84 -7.18
CA GLN A 60 12.51 1.50 -5.89
C GLN A 60 11.45 0.95 -4.93
N THR A 61 10.33 1.64 -4.77
CA THR A 61 9.23 1.18 -3.89
C THR A 61 8.75 -0.23 -4.26
N PHE A 62 8.50 -0.48 -5.54
CA PHE A 62 8.06 -1.81 -5.98
C PHE A 62 9.18 -2.86 -5.92
N THR A 63 10.43 -2.45 -6.03
CA THR A 63 11.58 -3.35 -5.81
C THR A 63 11.62 -3.78 -4.35
N GLU A 64 11.48 -2.86 -3.41
CA GLU A 64 11.45 -3.18 -1.97
C GLU A 64 10.28 -4.10 -1.61
N ILE A 65 9.07 -3.82 -2.12
CA ILE A 65 7.91 -4.71 -1.96
C ILE A 65 8.22 -6.13 -2.45
N HIS A 66 8.89 -6.23 -3.60
CA HIS A 66 9.28 -7.52 -4.18
C HIS A 66 10.36 -8.22 -3.34
N ASP A 67 11.42 -7.52 -2.97
CA ASP A 67 12.59 -8.09 -2.31
C ASP A 67 12.28 -8.52 -0.87
N HIS A 68 11.30 -7.87 -0.23
CA HIS A 68 10.74 -8.30 1.05
C HIS A 68 9.63 -9.36 0.93
N ASN A 69 9.38 -9.89 -0.27
CA ASN A 69 8.37 -10.90 -0.53
C ASN A 69 6.96 -10.52 0.00
N MET A 70 6.57 -9.26 -0.21
CA MET A 70 5.24 -8.80 0.16
C MET A 70 4.19 -9.40 -0.77
N HIS A 71 3.10 -9.88 -0.19
CA HIS A 71 1.99 -10.48 -0.93
C HIS A 71 0.92 -9.46 -1.26
N TYR A 72 0.67 -8.52 -0.34
CA TYR A 72 -0.29 -7.44 -0.48
C TYR A 72 0.33 -6.14 0.00
N PHE A 73 -0.03 -5.02 -0.63
CA PHE A 73 0.39 -3.70 -0.19
C PHE A 73 -0.74 -2.69 -0.30
N SER A 74 -0.68 -1.69 0.56
CA SER A 74 -1.62 -0.58 0.61
C SER A 74 -0.88 0.72 0.92
N PHE A 75 -1.10 1.71 0.09
CA PHE A 75 -0.61 3.07 0.28
C PHE A 75 -1.78 4.02 0.43
N THR A 76 -1.75 4.84 1.46
CA THR A 76 -2.67 5.96 1.62
C THR A 76 -1.95 7.27 1.35
N GLU A 77 -2.70 8.31 1.04
CA GLU A 77 -2.16 9.62 0.63
C GLU A 77 -1.19 9.51 -0.55
N HIS A 78 -1.53 8.71 -1.55
CA HIS A 78 -0.69 8.57 -2.73
C HIS A 78 -0.62 9.84 -3.60
N ASN A 79 -1.56 10.78 -3.42
CA ASN A 79 -1.62 12.10 -4.06
C ASN A 79 -1.58 12.06 -5.60
N VAL A 80 -1.91 10.94 -6.22
CA VAL A 80 -2.01 10.78 -7.66
C VAL A 80 -3.40 11.19 -8.12
N ASN A 81 -3.47 12.04 -9.13
CA ASN A 81 -4.74 12.39 -9.75
C ASN A 81 -5.25 11.22 -10.60
N THR A 82 -6.31 10.57 -10.14
CA THR A 82 -6.91 9.41 -10.83
C THR A 82 -7.72 9.80 -12.06
N SER A 83 -8.08 11.06 -12.23
CA SER A 83 -8.69 11.59 -13.46
C SER A 83 -7.63 11.84 -14.54
N ASN A 84 -6.34 11.84 -14.21
CA ASN A 84 -5.24 11.97 -15.17
C ASN A 84 -4.79 10.60 -15.65
N ALA A 85 -5.27 10.19 -16.85
CA ALA A 85 -4.97 8.88 -17.43
C ALA A 85 -3.47 8.63 -17.62
N THR A 86 -2.67 9.65 -17.90
CA THR A 86 -1.22 9.53 -18.05
C THR A 86 -0.55 9.14 -16.75
N SER A 87 -0.93 9.76 -15.63
CA SER A 87 -0.39 9.45 -14.30
C SER A 87 -0.75 8.02 -13.89
N VAL A 88 -2.00 7.63 -14.08
CA VAL A 88 -2.47 6.27 -13.76
C VAL A 88 -1.77 5.23 -14.64
N SER A 89 -1.62 5.49 -15.94
CA SER A 89 -0.95 4.58 -16.87
C SER A 89 0.53 4.40 -16.54
N LYS A 90 1.23 5.48 -16.12
CA LYS A 90 2.61 5.40 -15.67
C LYS A 90 2.74 4.52 -14.42
N LEU A 91 1.89 4.77 -13.42
CA LEU A 91 1.86 3.96 -12.20
C LEU A 91 1.62 2.47 -12.52
N HIS A 92 0.63 2.19 -13.36
CA HIS A 92 0.31 0.83 -13.78
C HIS A 92 1.49 0.16 -14.52
N ARG A 93 2.14 0.88 -15.44
CA ARG A 93 3.29 0.36 -16.20
C ARG A 93 4.46 0.00 -15.29
N VAL A 94 4.82 0.89 -14.34
CA VAL A 94 5.90 0.62 -13.39
C VAL A 94 5.56 -0.56 -12.49
N PHE A 95 4.32 -0.64 -12.00
CA PHE A 95 3.86 -1.80 -11.24
C PHE A 95 3.97 -3.10 -12.04
N LYS A 96 3.45 -3.11 -13.27
CA LYS A 96 3.45 -4.31 -14.13
C LYS A 96 4.85 -4.75 -14.56
N SER A 97 5.80 -3.85 -14.68
CA SER A 97 7.19 -4.21 -14.97
C SER A 97 7.81 -5.07 -13.85
N ARG A 98 7.38 -4.88 -12.59
CA ARG A 98 7.88 -5.64 -11.45
C ARG A 98 6.99 -6.83 -11.10
N PHE A 99 5.68 -6.69 -11.26
CA PHE A 99 4.67 -7.70 -10.93
C PHE A 99 3.77 -8.02 -12.14
N PRO A 100 4.26 -8.74 -13.16
CA PRO A 100 3.49 -8.98 -14.40
C PRO A 100 2.13 -9.63 -14.14
N ALA A 101 2.07 -10.61 -13.23
CA ALA A 101 0.85 -11.30 -12.84
C ALA A 101 0.14 -10.66 -11.63
N GLY A 102 0.70 -9.62 -11.03
CA GLY A 102 0.06 -8.89 -9.93
C GLY A 102 -1.12 -8.05 -10.41
N ARG A 103 -1.94 -7.58 -9.49
CA ARG A 103 -3.04 -6.64 -9.74
C ARG A 103 -2.97 -5.48 -8.80
N MET A 104 -3.43 -4.33 -9.26
CA MET A 104 -3.52 -3.11 -8.46
C MET A 104 -4.84 -2.40 -8.73
N ALA A 105 -5.23 -1.58 -7.76
CA ALA A 105 -6.30 -0.61 -7.87
C ALA A 105 -5.86 0.71 -7.25
N VAL A 106 -6.31 1.81 -7.82
CA VAL A 106 -6.02 3.16 -7.34
C VAL A 106 -7.31 3.97 -7.38
N THR A 107 -7.55 4.74 -6.33
CA THR A 107 -8.71 5.62 -6.25
C THR A 107 -8.38 6.89 -5.50
N ASN A 108 -9.07 7.95 -5.86
CA ASN A 108 -9.03 9.23 -5.17
C ASN A 108 -10.40 9.91 -5.28
N CYS A 109 -10.62 11.01 -4.57
CA CYS A 109 -11.87 11.76 -4.63
C CYS A 109 -12.16 12.19 -6.10
N PRO A 110 -13.37 11.96 -6.62
CA PRO A 110 -13.72 12.37 -7.98
C PRO A 110 -13.82 13.91 -8.09
N GLY A 111 -13.82 14.41 -9.33
CA GLY A 111 -14.05 15.83 -9.62
C GLY A 111 -12.81 16.69 -9.75
N PHE A 112 -11.61 16.12 -9.63
CA PHE A 112 -10.37 16.86 -9.91
C PHE A 112 -10.17 17.04 -11.44
N PRO A 113 -9.64 18.21 -11.88
CA PRO A 113 -9.33 18.41 -13.28
C PRO A 113 -8.34 17.38 -13.83
N SER A 114 -8.64 16.77 -14.98
CA SER A 114 -7.76 15.75 -15.58
C SER A 114 -6.36 16.28 -15.98
N THR A 115 -6.23 17.58 -16.13
CA THR A 115 -4.95 18.25 -16.41
C THR A 115 -4.05 18.38 -15.19
N ALA A 116 -4.61 18.35 -13.97
CA ALA A 116 -3.81 18.40 -12.76
C ALA A 116 -3.00 17.12 -12.60
N THR A 117 -1.75 17.24 -12.21
CA THR A 117 -0.86 16.10 -11.95
C THR A 117 -0.91 15.60 -10.51
N PHE A 118 -1.35 16.48 -9.61
CA PHE A 118 -1.43 16.22 -8.18
C PHE A 118 -2.88 16.31 -7.70
N GLN A 119 -3.25 15.39 -6.82
CA GLN A 119 -4.54 15.38 -6.13
C GLN A 119 -4.32 14.85 -4.72
N PRO A 120 -4.63 15.62 -3.65
CA PRO A 120 -4.43 15.19 -2.27
C PRO A 120 -5.19 13.91 -1.94
N GLY A 121 -4.59 13.07 -1.07
CA GLY A 121 -5.23 11.90 -0.52
C GLY A 121 -5.16 10.66 -1.41
N GLY A 122 -6.21 9.85 -1.34
CA GLY A 122 -6.40 8.63 -2.13
C GLY A 122 -5.84 7.35 -1.52
N VAL A 123 -6.29 6.23 -2.08
CA VAL A 123 -5.85 4.88 -1.74
C VAL A 123 -5.32 4.19 -2.98
N PHE A 124 -4.17 3.58 -2.84
CA PHE A 124 -3.58 2.71 -3.83
C PHE A 124 -3.26 1.38 -3.18
N SER A 125 -3.78 0.29 -3.69
CA SER A 125 -3.50 -1.03 -3.15
C SER A 125 -3.35 -2.06 -4.26
N GLY A 126 -2.63 -3.13 -3.92
CA GLY A 126 -2.42 -4.20 -4.87
C GLY A 126 -1.82 -5.43 -4.22
N PHE A 127 -1.63 -6.45 -5.04
CA PHE A 127 -1.07 -7.72 -4.62
C PHE A 127 -0.18 -8.31 -5.71
N THR A 128 0.77 -9.11 -5.26
CA THR A 128 1.73 -9.80 -6.13
C THR A 128 1.12 -11.06 -6.75
N SER A 129 1.88 -11.73 -7.61
CA SER A 129 1.44 -12.93 -8.32
C SER A 129 0.91 -14.04 -7.42
N THR A 130 1.44 -14.17 -6.20
CA THR A 130 1.06 -15.22 -5.24
C THR A 130 -0.43 -15.22 -4.91
N LEU A 131 -1.07 -14.06 -4.82
CA LEU A 131 -2.49 -13.93 -4.52
C LEU A 131 -3.39 -13.96 -5.77
N ASN A 132 -2.81 -13.86 -6.96
CA ASN A 132 -3.60 -13.72 -8.19
C ASN A 132 -4.52 -14.93 -8.47
N SER A 133 -4.09 -16.14 -8.17
CA SER A 133 -4.91 -17.36 -8.36
C SER A 133 -6.12 -17.42 -7.42
N ARG A 134 -6.11 -16.65 -6.35
CA ARG A 134 -7.21 -16.56 -5.38
C ARG A 134 -8.09 -15.33 -5.56
N PHE A 135 -7.70 -14.39 -6.44
CA PHE A 135 -8.44 -13.16 -6.65
C PHE A 135 -9.83 -13.43 -7.24
N ILE A 136 -10.84 -12.80 -6.65
CA ILE A 136 -12.24 -12.87 -7.08
C ILE A 136 -12.66 -11.54 -7.69
N SER A 137 -12.57 -10.46 -6.91
CA SER A 137 -13.06 -9.14 -7.33
C SER A 137 -12.36 -8.00 -6.60
N VAL A 138 -12.53 -6.82 -7.14
CA VAL A 138 -12.17 -5.55 -6.48
C VAL A 138 -13.40 -4.64 -6.47
N ALA A 139 -13.66 -4.04 -5.32
CA ALA A 139 -14.64 -2.97 -5.16
C ALA A 139 -13.90 -1.70 -4.74
N ILE A 140 -14.35 -0.57 -5.26
CA ILE A 140 -13.74 0.75 -5.05
C ILE A 140 -14.81 1.71 -4.58
N ASP A 141 -14.50 2.48 -3.53
CA ASP A 141 -15.38 3.54 -3.05
C ASP A 141 -15.55 4.63 -4.13
N PRO A 142 -16.77 4.98 -4.52
CA PRO A 142 -17.02 6.05 -5.48
C PRO A 142 -16.43 7.42 -5.07
N ILE A 143 -16.25 7.65 -3.78
CA ILE A 143 -15.66 8.90 -3.26
C ILE A 143 -14.18 8.75 -2.87
N GLY A 144 -13.55 7.63 -3.25
CA GLY A 144 -12.10 7.47 -3.22
C GLY A 144 -11.47 7.18 -1.86
N ARG A 145 -12.24 6.71 -0.86
CA ARG A 145 -11.74 6.50 0.51
C ARG A 145 -11.27 5.09 0.80
N TRP A 146 -11.72 4.11 0.04
CA TRP A 146 -11.33 2.72 0.26
C TRP A 146 -11.31 1.89 -1.02
N ILE A 147 -10.54 0.82 -0.97
CA ILE A 147 -10.48 -0.26 -1.96
C ILE A 147 -10.63 -1.58 -1.19
N CYS A 148 -11.48 -2.47 -1.69
CA CYS A 148 -11.64 -3.82 -1.17
C CYS A 148 -11.24 -4.84 -2.23
N HIS A 149 -10.26 -5.68 -1.93
CA HIS A 149 -9.95 -6.86 -2.73
C HIS A 149 -10.53 -8.11 -2.06
N THR A 150 -11.25 -8.92 -2.83
CA THR A 150 -11.83 -10.19 -2.36
C THR A 150 -11.04 -11.36 -2.93
N PHE A 151 -10.66 -12.28 -2.05
CA PHE A 151 -9.90 -13.49 -2.38
C PHE A 151 -10.60 -14.74 -1.90
N ARG A 152 -10.46 -15.81 -2.66
CA ARG A 152 -10.97 -17.13 -2.28
C ARG A 152 -10.15 -17.72 -1.14
N GLY A 153 -10.79 -17.99 -0.01
CA GLY A 153 -10.22 -18.72 1.11
C GLY A 153 -10.54 -20.23 1.04
N LYS A 154 -10.10 -20.97 2.03
CA LYS A 154 -10.42 -22.42 2.13
C LYS A 154 -11.87 -22.69 2.53
N VAL A 155 -12.40 -21.90 3.45
CA VAL A 155 -13.73 -22.07 4.05
C VAL A 155 -14.67 -20.96 3.63
N ARG A 156 -14.17 -19.74 3.56
CA ARG A 156 -14.92 -18.53 3.19
C ARG A 156 -14.01 -17.56 2.45
N ASP A 157 -14.60 -16.63 1.72
CA ASP A 157 -13.86 -15.57 1.05
C ASP A 157 -13.27 -14.57 2.06
N ILE A 158 -12.15 -13.98 1.69
CA ILE A 158 -11.39 -13.02 2.50
C ILE A 158 -11.46 -11.67 1.82
N CYS A 159 -11.98 -10.67 2.52
CA CYS A 159 -12.00 -9.28 2.06
C CYS A 159 -10.91 -8.48 2.76
N ILE A 160 -10.06 -7.81 1.97
CA ILE A 160 -9.00 -6.93 2.48
C ILE A 160 -9.35 -5.51 2.08
N TYR A 161 -9.66 -4.69 3.08
CA TYR A 161 -9.97 -3.27 2.90
C TYR A 161 -8.73 -2.42 3.15
N SER A 162 -8.40 -1.60 2.17
CA SER A 162 -7.45 -0.50 2.29
C SER A 162 -8.24 0.79 2.45
N ILE A 163 -8.12 1.46 3.57
CA ILE A 163 -8.98 2.59 3.93
C ILE A 163 -8.12 3.82 4.22
N TYR A 164 -8.52 4.95 3.66
CA TYR A 164 -7.98 6.28 3.96
C TYR A 164 -9.06 7.17 4.56
N ARG A 165 -8.79 7.71 5.73
CA ARG A 165 -9.64 8.71 6.35
C ARG A 165 -9.04 10.10 6.15
N VAL A 166 -9.74 10.95 5.42
CA VAL A 166 -9.38 12.36 5.31
C VAL A 166 -9.43 12.99 6.70
N HIS A 167 -8.33 13.56 7.14
CA HIS A 167 -8.32 14.39 8.33
C HIS A 167 -8.90 15.75 7.94
N ASN A 168 -10.15 16.02 8.31
CA ASN A 168 -10.63 17.39 8.30
C ASN A 168 -9.85 18.14 9.38
N LYS A 169 -8.94 19.01 8.97
CA LYS A 169 -8.53 20.11 9.85
C LYS A 169 -9.80 20.95 10.05
N THR A 170 -10.52 20.71 11.11
CA THR A 170 -11.40 21.72 11.66
C THR A 170 -10.47 22.86 12.03
N ASP A 171 -10.66 23.99 11.35
CA ASP A 171 -10.05 25.25 11.76
C ASP A 171 -10.55 25.56 13.17
N ASP A 172 -9.84 25.10 14.19
CA ASP A 172 -9.94 25.65 15.53
C ASP A 172 -9.29 27.03 15.54
N THR A 173 -9.87 27.95 14.75
CA THR A 173 -9.66 29.38 14.86
C THR A 173 -10.88 29.98 15.53
N SER A 174 -11.11 29.63 16.79
CA SER A 174 -11.94 30.38 17.71
C SER A 174 -11.22 30.45 19.05
N GLY A 175 -10.31 31.38 19.13
CA GLY A 175 -9.66 31.86 20.32
C GLY A 175 -9.75 33.36 20.33
#